data_05bdf4e50c7b2b0fac1a0b61e8273e24
#
_entry.id   05bdf4e50c7b2b0fac1a0b61e8273e24
#
_cell.length_a   1.000
_cell.length_b   1.000
_cell.length_c   1.000
_cell.angle_alpha   90.00
_cell.angle_beta   90.00
_cell.angle_gamma   90.00
#
_symmetry.space_group_name_H-M   'P 1'
#
loop_
_entity.id
_entity.type
_entity.pdbx_description
1 polymer ?
#
loop_
_entity_poly.entity_id
_entity_poly.type
_entity_poly.pdbx_seq_one_letter_code
_entity_poly.pdbx_strand_id
1 'polypeptide(L)'
;MNFTRLGFVLAAVATVIAIVSAAYSQEKSSTNGSAHGIMRSADLKWTPIIKGCDLAALNGDSSAEGTPFVLRLRCTAGTKIPAHWHPTDENVTVLQGTFQVGMGEKFDAAKLETMSPGNFVSMPKEMRHYALSKTATIVQVNGLGPFKVNWVNPSEVVPPDAKPAK
;
A
#
# COMPACT_ATOMS: atom_id res chain seq x y z
N MET A 1 9.01 46.98 -64.31
CA MET A 1 8.52 47.21 -62.91
C MET A 1 7.93 45.90 -62.43
N ASN A 2 8.57 45.29 -61.41
CA ASN A 2 8.39 43.90 -60.98
C ASN A 2 7.23 43.74 -60.02
N PHE A 3 6.19 43.03 -60.44
CA PHE A 3 5.12 42.53 -59.57
C PHE A 3 5.26 41.02 -59.41
N THR A 4 6.22 40.57 -58.60
CA THR A 4 6.35 39.11 -58.29
C THR A 4 7.05 38.87 -56.96
N ARG A 5 6.66 39.53 -55.86
CA ARG A 5 7.19 39.21 -54.51
C ARG A 5 6.18 39.27 -53.40
N LEU A 6 4.87 39.18 -53.63
CA LEU A 6 3.88 39.28 -52.55
C LEU A 6 3.05 37.99 -52.33
N GLY A 7 3.37 36.92 -53.06
CA GLY A 7 2.56 35.67 -52.97
C GLY A 7 3.12 34.58 -52.02
N PHE A 8 4.33 34.70 -51.48
CA PHE A 8 4.96 33.60 -50.76
C PHE A 8 4.95 33.73 -49.23
N VAL A 9 4.46 34.83 -48.67
CA VAL A 9 4.47 35.03 -47.20
C VAL A 9 3.17 34.56 -46.55
N LEU A 10 2.08 34.46 -47.27
CA LEU A 10 0.77 34.08 -46.73
C LEU A 10 0.56 32.55 -46.61
N ALA A 11 1.31 31.74 -47.33
CA ALA A 11 1.19 30.28 -47.25
C ALA A 11 1.92 29.65 -46.07
N ALA A 12 2.97 30.30 -45.52
CA ALA A 12 3.77 29.76 -44.45
C ALA A 12 3.14 29.95 -43.04
N VAL A 13 2.23 30.90 -42.87
CA VAL A 13 1.58 31.18 -41.59
C VAL A 13 0.39 30.24 -41.31
N ALA A 14 -0.27 29.77 -42.35
CA ALA A 14 -1.42 28.85 -42.20
C ALA A 14 -1.01 27.44 -41.78
N THR A 15 0.18 27.00 -42.16
CA THR A 15 0.69 25.63 -41.79
C THR A 15 1.18 25.53 -40.36
N VAL A 16 1.66 26.61 -39.75
CA VAL A 16 2.16 26.59 -38.36
C VAL A 16 0.99 26.55 -37.36
N ILE A 17 -0.15 27.20 -37.69
CA ILE A 17 -1.35 27.21 -36.83
C ILE A 17 -2.01 25.82 -36.77
N ALA A 18 -1.99 25.07 -37.87
CA ALA A 18 -2.57 23.71 -37.91
C ALA A 18 -1.77 22.67 -37.08
N ILE A 19 -0.45 22.84 -36.94
CA ILE A 19 0.41 21.92 -36.19
C ILE A 19 0.28 22.16 -34.67
N VAL A 20 0.08 23.40 -34.25
CA VAL A 20 -0.12 23.75 -32.84
C VAL A 20 -1.47 23.27 -32.32
N SER A 21 -2.52 23.29 -33.14
CA SER A 21 -3.85 22.79 -32.76
C SER A 21 -3.90 21.27 -32.63
N ALA A 22 -3.09 20.53 -33.37
CA ALA A 22 -3.02 19.07 -33.25
C ALA A 22 -2.25 18.61 -31.98
N ALA A 23 -1.30 19.42 -31.50
CA ALA A 23 -0.56 19.11 -30.27
C ALA A 23 -1.37 19.35 -28.98
N TYR A 24 -2.35 20.25 -29.01
CA TYR A 24 -3.23 20.54 -27.86
C TYR A 24 -4.39 19.55 -27.69
N SER A 25 -4.63 18.67 -28.67
CA SER A 25 -5.72 17.69 -28.62
C SER A 25 -5.33 16.34 -28.02
N GLN A 26 -4.09 16.14 -27.57
CA GLN A 26 -3.61 14.83 -27.13
C GLN A 26 -3.30 14.74 -25.64
N GLU A 27 -3.66 15.75 -24.86
CA GLU A 27 -3.76 15.63 -23.41
C GLU A 27 -5.20 15.46 -22.91
N LYS A 28 -5.93 14.53 -23.48
CA LYS A 28 -6.90 13.79 -22.68
C LYS A 28 -6.11 12.75 -21.92
N SER A 29 -5.38 13.20 -20.90
CA SER A 29 -5.02 12.38 -19.77
C SER A 29 -6.26 11.58 -19.41
N SER A 30 -6.18 10.27 -19.53
CA SER A 30 -7.13 9.39 -18.91
C SER A 30 -6.96 9.59 -17.40
N THR A 31 -7.61 10.60 -16.85
CA THR A 31 -7.99 10.59 -15.46
C THR A 31 -8.95 9.41 -15.35
N ASN A 32 -8.41 8.22 -15.12
CA ASN A 32 -9.11 7.21 -14.35
C ASN A 32 -9.37 7.88 -13.01
N GLY A 33 -10.34 8.77 -12.98
CA GLY A 33 -10.90 9.31 -11.77
C GLY A 33 -11.33 8.09 -10.97
N SER A 34 -10.68 7.88 -9.84
CA SER A 34 -11.03 6.82 -8.89
C SER A 34 -12.53 6.96 -8.67
N ALA A 35 -13.33 6.04 -9.23
CA ALA A 35 -14.76 6.08 -9.08
C ALA A 35 -15.02 6.08 -7.56
N HIS A 36 -15.81 7.04 -7.07
CA HIS A 36 -16.23 7.06 -5.67
C HIS A 36 -16.84 5.69 -5.34
N GLY A 37 -16.29 4.99 -4.36
CA GLY A 37 -16.74 3.67 -3.95
C GLY A 37 -16.78 3.55 -2.43
N ILE A 38 -17.85 2.97 -1.91
CA ILE A 38 -17.93 2.55 -0.52
C ILE A 38 -17.58 1.07 -0.46
N MET A 39 -16.51 0.74 0.26
CA MET A 39 -16.16 -0.65 0.56
C MET A 39 -16.62 -0.98 1.98
N ARG A 40 -17.57 -1.92 2.08
CA ARG A 40 -18.08 -2.39 3.37
C ARG A 40 -17.16 -3.47 3.92
N SER A 41 -17.03 -3.56 5.24
CA SER A 41 -16.19 -4.60 5.86
C SER A 41 -16.65 -6.03 5.53
N ALA A 42 -17.94 -6.24 5.25
CA ALA A 42 -18.46 -7.52 4.81
C ALA A 42 -18.04 -7.92 3.38
N ASP A 43 -17.65 -6.94 2.55
CA ASP A 43 -17.30 -7.16 1.13
C ASP A 43 -15.81 -7.42 0.94
N LEU A 44 -14.99 -7.31 2.00
CA LEU A 44 -13.54 -7.48 1.93
C LEU A 44 -13.16 -8.90 1.51
N LYS A 45 -12.25 -9.00 0.55
CA LYS A 45 -11.65 -10.27 0.11
C LYS A 45 -10.39 -10.52 0.92
N TRP A 46 -10.47 -11.47 1.80
CA TRP A 46 -9.38 -11.83 2.70
C TRP A 46 -8.52 -12.95 2.10
N THR A 47 -7.22 -12.75 2.10
CA THR A 47 -6.22 -13.72 1.62
C THR A 47 -5.32 -14.11 2.80
N PRO A 48 -5.23 -15.40 3.15
CA PRO A 48 -4.32 -15.88 4.19
C PRO A 48 -2.86 -15.56 3.84
N ILE A 49 -2.10 -15.01 4.80
CA ILE A 49 -0.68 -14.66 4.61
C ILE A 49 0.27 -15.42 5.52
N ILE A 50 -0.11 -15.61 6.77
CA ILE A 50 0.54 -16.49 7.75
C ILE A 50 -0.54 -17.17 8.58
N LYS A 51 -0.19 -18.23 9.31
CA LYS A 51 -1.16 -18.90 10.17
C LYS A 51 -1.78 -17.94 11.17
N GLY A 52 -3.10 -17.80 11.10
CA GLY A 52 -3.88 -16.94 11.98
C GLY A 52 -3.97 -15.48 11.53
N CYS A 53 -3.38 -15.08 10.40
CA CYS A 53 -3.55 -13.73 9.85
C CYS A 53 -3.92 -13.75 8.36
N ASP A 54 -4.89 -12.92 8.01
CA ASP A 54 -5.34 -12.66 6.65
C ASP A 54 -5.21 -11.18 6.30
N LEU A 55 -4.96 -10.90 5.02
CA LEU A 55 -4.82 -9.57 4.46
C LEU A 55 -5.94 -9.28 3.46
N ALA A 56 -6.44 -8.05 3.43
CA ALA A 56 -7.35 -7.56 2.40
C ALA A 56 -6.86 -6.23 1.83
N ALA A 57 -6.80 -6.10 0.51
CA ALA A 57 -6.55 -4.83 -0.15
C ALA A 57 -7.84 -4.00 -0.21
N LEU A 58 -7.74 -2.73 0.16
CA LEU A 58 -8.85 -1.79 0.12
C LEU A 58 -8.70 -0.77 -1.00
N ASN A 59 -7.51 -0.23 -1.17
CA ASN A 59 -7.26 0.81 -2.17
C ASN A 59 -5.79 0.79 -2.59
N GLY A 60 -5.54 1.18 -3.84
CA GLY A 60 -4.21 1.29 -4.42
C GLY A 60 -3.55 -0.06 -4.72
N ASP A 61 -2.35 0.01 -5.26
CA ASP A 61 -1.50 -1.15 -5.54
C ASP A 61 -0.27 -1.11 -4.64
N SER A 62 -0.27 -1.96 -3.61
CA SER A 62 0.84 -2.04 -2.66
C SER A 62 2.15 -2.58 -3.27
N SER A 63 2.11 -3.11 -4.50
CA SER A 63 3.31 -3.58 -5.21
C SER A 63 3.96 -2.51 -6.08
N ALA A 64 3.22 -1.48 -6.46
CA ALA A 64 3.68 -0.42 -7.38
C ALA A 64 4.44 0.67 -6.63
N GLU A 65 5.62 1.02 -7.13
CA GLU A 65 6.49 2.04 -6.54
C GLU A 65 5.80 3.41 -6.47
N GLY A 66 5.92 4.08 -5.32
CA GLY A 66 5.36 5.41 -5.09
C GLY A 66 3.83 5.48 -5.05
N THR A 67 3.14 4.34 -5.20
CA THR A 67 1.68 4.30 -5.21
C THR A 67 1.13 4.21 -3.79
N PRO A 68 0.23 5.13 -3.37
CA PRO A 68 -0.45 5.01 -2.09
C PRO A 68 -1.30 3.74 -2.03
N PHE A 69 -1.27 3.05 -0.89
CA PHE A 69 -2.10 1.88 -0.66
C PHE A 69 -2.77 1.91 0.71
N VAL A 70 -3.87 1.17 0.82
CA VAL A 70 -4.56 0.87 2.07
C VAL A 70 -4.88 -0.62 2.10
N LEU A 71 -4.41 -1.30 3.15
CA LEU A 71 -4.66 -2.72 3.42
C LEU A 71 -5.34 -2.85 4.79
N ARG A 72 -5.99 -3.97 5.03
CA ARG A 72 -6.36 -4.43 6.37
C ARG A 72 -5.76 -5.78 6.65
N LEU A 73 -5.23 -5.91 7.85
CA LEU A 73 -4.77 -7.17 8.42
C LEU A 73 -5.74 -7.56 9.52
N ARG A 74 -6.27 -8.78 9.48
CA ARG A 74 -6.99 -9.38 10.60
C ARG A 74 -6.22 -10.57 11.13
N CYS A 75 -6.10 -10.69 12.46
CA CYS A 75 -5.44 -11.82 13.07
C CYS A 75 -6.29 -12.40 14.20
N THR A 76 -6.21 -13.72 14.37
CA THR A 76 -6.82 -14.42 15.50
C THR A 76 -6.06 -14.12 16.79
N ALA A 77 -6.72 -14.30 17.94
CA ALA A 77 -6.09 -14.10 19.24
C ALA A 77 -4.87 -15.02 19.43
N GLY A 78 -3.80 -14.46 20.00
CA GLY A 78 -2.55 -15.18 20.28
C GLY A 78 -1.60 -15.29 19.08
N THR A 79 -1.98 -14.78 17.89
CA THR A 79 -1.13 -14.86 16.73
C THR A 79 0.08 -13.94 16.86
N LYS A 80 1.28 -14.52 16.76
CA LYS A 80 2.55 -13.80 16.68
C LYS A 80 2.89 -13.53 15.22
N ILE A 81 3.30 -12.30 14.94
CA ILE A 81 3.89 -11.91 13.66
C ILE A 81 5.39 -11.81 13.90
N PRO A 82 6.21 -12.72 13.31
CA PRO A 82 7.65 -12.74 13.51
C PRO A 82 8.32 -11.42 13.11
N ALA A 83 9.56 -11.22 13.57
CA ALA A 83 10.34 -10.05 13.25
C ALA A 83 10.53 -9.90 11.73
N HIS A 84 10.19 -8.72 11.22
CA HIS A 84 10.23 -8.37 9.79
C HIS A 84 10.45 -6.88 9.61
N TRP A 85 10.60 -6.47 8.36
CA TRP A 85 10.74 -5.07 7.96
C TRP A 85 10.18 -4.86 6.55
N HIS A 86 9.93 -3.60 6.22
CA HIS A 86 9.42 -3.18 4.91
C HIS A 86 10.39 -2.21 4.22
N PRO A 87 10.49 -2.21 2.87
CA PRO A 87 11.34 -1.27 2.13
C PRO A 87 10.82 0.18 2.14
N THR A 88 9.59 0.38 2.58
CA THR A 88 8.90 1.67 2.70
C THR A 88 8.32 1.84 4.11
N ASP A 89 7.93 3.07 4.46
CA ASP A 89 7.30 3.35 5.74
C ASP A 89 5.97 2.61 5.87
N GLU A 90 5.71 2.06 7.06
CA GLU A 90 4.44 1.44 7.42
C GLU A 90 3.72 2.27 8.47
N ASN A 91 2.45 2.56 8.20
CA ASN A 91 1.56 3.24 9.15
C ASN A 91 0.43 2.28 9.54
N VAL A 92 0.31 2.00 10.83
CA VAL A 92 -0.67 1.05 11.37
C VAL A 92 -1.63 1.76 12.31
N THR A 93 -2.93 1.59 12.05
CA THR A 93 -4.01 2.04 12.94
C THR A 93 -4.80 0.82 13.43
N VAL A 94 -4.97 0.69 14.71
CA VAL A 94 -5.82 -0.36 15.29
C VAL A 94 -7.28 0.01 15.10
N LEU A 95 -8.06 -0.87 14.47
CA LEU A 95 -9.50 -0.72 14.28
C LEU A 95 -10.31 -1.54 15.26
N GLN A 96 -9.80 -2.72 15.66
CA GLN A 96 -10.47 -3.63 16.56
C GLN A 96 -9.47 -4.47 17.37
N GLY A 97 -9.83 -4.78 18.60
CA GLY A 97 -9.05 -5.68 19.47
C GLY A 97 -7.86 -5.02 20.13
N THR A 98 -6.96 -5.85 20.66
CA THR A 98 -5.72 -5.43 21.32
C THR A 98 -4.54 -5.95 20.50
N PHE A 99 -3.85 -5.04 19.86
CA PHE A 99 -2.63 -5.29 19.07
C PHE A 99 -1.42 -4.86 19.88
N GLN A 100 -0.35 -5.62 19.80
CA GLN A 100 0.90 -5.29 20.50
C GLN A 100 2.04 -5.28 19.47
N VAL A 101 2.91 -4.30 19.54
CA VAL A 101 4.05 -4.13 18.63
C VAL A 101 5.34 -3.98 19.44
N GLY A 102 6.42 -4.59 18.97
CA GLY A 102 7.76 -4.45 19.56
C GLY A 102 8.81 -4.25 18.47
N MET A 103 9.88 -3.55 18.81
CA MET A 103 10.97 -3.23 17.88
C MET A 103 12.15 -4.16 18.11
N GLY A 104 12.80 -4.58 17.01
CA GLY A 104 13.99 -5.42 17.03
C GLY A 104 13.90 -6.65 16.14
N GLU A 105 14.97 -7.42 16.13
CA GLU A 105 15.17 -8.58 15.24
C GLU A 105 14.66 -9.91 15.81
N LYS A 106 14.23 -9.92 17.07
CA LYS A 106 13.70 -11.11 17.76
C LYS A 106 12.46 -10.74 18.54
N PHE A 107 11.47 -11.62 18.50
CA PHE A 107 10.28 -11.47 19.32
C PHE A 107 10.62 -11.47 20.81
N ASP A 108 10.27 -10.39 21.51
CA ASP A 108 10.44 -10.23 22.95
C ASP A 108 9.14 -9.73 23.56
N ALA A 109 8.45 -10.60 24.29
CA ALA A 109 7.18 -10.26 24.90
C ALA A 109 7.27 -9.13 25.94
N ALA A 110 8.43 -8.95 26.57
CA ALA A 110 8.65 -7.89 27.56
C ALA A 110 8.77 -6.49 26.96
N LYS A 111 9.01 -6.40 25.63
CA LYS A 111 9.16 -5.15 24.90
C LYS A 111 7.95 -4.79 24.04
N LEU A 112 6.85 -5.53 24.20
CA LEU A 112 5.62 -5.25 23.47
C LEU A 112 4.90 -4.05 24.06
N GLU A 113 4.64 -3.07 23.22
CA GLU A 113 3.77 -1.93 23.51
C GLU A 113 2.35 -2.25 23.09
N THR A 114 1.39 -1.95 23.98
CA THR A 114 -0.02 -2.29 23.75
C THR A 114 -0.75 -1.15 23.05
N MET A 115 -1.47 -1.50 21.98
CA MET A 115 -2.30 -0.61 21.18
C MET A 115 -3.76 -1.05 21.22
N SER A 116 -4.65 -0.08 21.45
CA SER A 116 -6.11 -0.24 21.45
C SER A 116 -6.73 0.45 20.22
N PRO A 117 -8.01 0.20 19.90
CA PRO A 117 -8.68 0.88 18.79
C PRO A 117 -8.51 2.40 18.82
N GLY A 118 -8.15 2.97 17.66
CA GLY A 118 -7.81 4.38 17.50
C GLY A 118 -6.32 4.71 17.73
N ASN A 119 -5.52 3.82 18.33
CA ASN A 119 -4.09 4.04 18.43
C ASN A 119 -3.40 3.85 17.08
N PHE A 120 -2.32 4.59 16.90
CA PHE A 120 -1.53 4.67 15.66
C PHE A 120 -0.04 4.48 15.95
N VAL A 121 0.65 3.81 15.05
CA VAL A 121 2.12 3.73 15.05
C VAL A 121 2.62 3.93 13.62
N SER A 122 3.71 4.67 13.48
CA SER A 122 4.47 4.79 12.25
C SER A 122 5.82 4.09 12.42
N MET A 123 6.11 3.18 11.50
CA MET A 123 7.36 2.44 11.45
C MET A 123 8.12 2.86 10.21
N PRO A 124 9.24 3.58 10.35
CA PRO A 124 10.09 3.96 9.23
C PRO A 124 10.56 2.74 8.43
N LYS A 125 10.81 2.96 7.15
CA LYS A 125 11.40 1.95 6.27
C LYS A 125 12.57 1.24 6.93
N GLU A 126 12.68 -0.08 6.69
CA GLU A 126 13.74 -0.95 7.19
C GLU A 126 13.79 -1.14 8.72
N MET A 127 12.88 -0.52 9.47
CA MET A 127 12.76 -0.75 10.91
C MET A 127 12.30 -2.19 11.18
N ARG A 128 13.12 -2.97 11.89
CA ARG A 128 12.77 -4.33 12.30
C ARG A 128 11.77 -4.26 13.44
N HIS A 129 10.66 -4.95 13.27
CA HIS A 129 9.59 -4.98 14.25
C HIS A 129 8.86 -6.32 14.22
N TYR A 130 8.11 -6.59 15.26
CA TYR A 130 7.30 -7.80 15.42
C TYR A 130 6.00 -7.44 16.14
N ALA A 131 5.00 -8.31 16.07
CA ALA A 131 3.73 -8.01 16.69
C ALA A 131 3.07 -9.24 17.33
N LEU A 132 2.08 -8.96 18.19
CA LEU A 132 1.21 -9.95 18.80
C LEU A 132 -0.24 -9.46 18.75
N SER A 133 -1.09 -10.26 18.17
CA SER A 133 -2.54 -10.11 18.26
C SER A 133 -3.01 -10.67 19.61
N LYS A 134 -3.05 -9.84 20.67
CA LYS A 134 -3.39 -10.31 22.03
C LYS A 134 -4.82 -10.82 22.10
N THR A 135 -5.75 -10.16 21.41
CA THR A 135 -7.12 -10.63 21.16
C THR A 135 -7.31 -10.79 19.65
N ALA A 136 -8.46 -11.18 19.15
CA ALA A 136 -8.75 -11.05 17.73
C ALA A 136 -8.69 -9.58 17.32
N THR A 137 -7.86 -9.24 16.32
CA THR A 137 -7.59 -7.86 15.92
C THR A 137 -7.90 -7.62 14.44
N ILE A 138 -8.22 -6.35 14.16
CA ILE A 138 -8.18 -5.79 12.81
C ILE A 138 -7.35 -4.52 12.90
N VAL A 139 -6.31 -4.42 12.09
CA VAL A 139 -5.53 -3.20 11.91
C VAL A 139 -5.61 -2.73 10.46
N GLN A 140 -5.52 -1.43 10.23
CA GLN A 140 -5.37 -0.85 8.92
C GLN A 140 -3.92 -0.45 8.71
N VAL A 141 -3.36 -0.86 7.58
CA VAL A 141 -1.99 -0.56 7.16
C VAL A 141 -2.07 0.33 5.93
N ASN A 142 -1.32 1.42 5.94
CA ASN A 142 -1.22 2.30 4.79
C ASN A 142 0.20 2.85 4.63
N GLY A 143 0.57 3.16 3.41
CA GLY A 143 1.89 3.65 3.04
C GLY A 143 2.01 3.90 1.54
N LEU A 144 3.25 3.93 1.07
CA LEU A 144 3.59 3.95 -0.36
C LEU A 144 4.22 2.60 -0.73
N GLY A 145 3.83 2.06 -1.89
CA GLY A 145 4.47 0.86 -2.43
C GLY A 145 5.92 1.09 -2.87
N PRO A 146 6.71 0.03 -3.04
CA PRO A 146 6.33 -1.37 -2.89
C PRO A 146 6.29 -1.80 -1.41
N PHE A 147 5.18 -2.35 -0.97
CA PHE A 147 5.02 -2.89 0.39
C PHE A 147 5.34 -4.39 0.38
N LYS A 148 6.52 -4.73 0.84
CA LYS A 148 7.07 -6.08 0.86
C LYS A 148 7.40 -6.48 2.29
N VAL A 149 7.04 -7.69 2.69
CA VAL A 149 7.44 -8.23 4.00
C VAL A 149 8.76 -8.96 3.83
N ASN A 150 9.80 -8.49 4.53
CA ASN A 150 11.11 -9.11 4.59
C ASN A 150 11.32 -9.71 5.99
N TRP A 151 11.19 -11.02 6.10
CA TRP A 151 11.34 -11.72 7.38
C TRP A 151 12.79 -11.72 7.83
N VAL A 152 13.06 -11.37 9.09
CA VAL A 152 14.39 -11.46 9.70
C VAL A 152 14.80 -12.93 9.79
N ASN A 153 13.90 -13.78 10.26
CA ASN A 153 14.09 -15.22 10.31
C ASN A 153 12.89 -15.94 9.65
N PRO A 154 12.99 -16.34 8.37
CA PRO A 154 11.91 -17.02 7.67
C PRO A 154 11.44 -18.33 8.31
N SER A 155 12.29 -19.00 9.11
CA SER A 155 11.92 -20.26 9.78
C SER A 155 10.91 -20.08 10.92
N GLU A 156 10.71 -18.85 11.40
CA GLU A 156 9.70 -18.53 12.42
C GLU A 156 8.31 -18.29 11.82
N VAL A 157 8.23 -18.16 10.50
CA VAL A 157 6.95 -17.93 9.80
C VAL A 157 6.19 -19.24 9.69
N VAL A 158 5.02 -19.28 10.28
CA VAL A 158 4.12 -20.43 10.15
C VAL A 158 3.20 -20.22 8.96
N PRO A 159 3.29 -21.05 7.90
CA PRO A 159 2.41 -20.93 6.73
C PRO A 159 0.92 -21.04 7.11
N PRO A 160 0.00 -20.42 6.32
CA PRO A 160 -1.43 -20.42 6.64
C PRO A 160 -2.05 -21.81 6.68
N ASP A 161 -1.54 -22.75 5.90
CA ASP A 161 -2.00 -24.14 5.78
C ASP A 161 -1.28 -25.13 6.71
N ALA A 162 -0.38 -24.65 7.58
CA ALA A 162 0.35 -25.48 8.50
C ALA A 162 -0.57 -26.23 9.46
N LYS A 163 -0.45 -27.56 9.49
CA LYS A 163 -1.21 -28.42 10.42
C LYS A 163 -0.78 -28.13 11.86
N PRO A 164 -1.67 -28.34 12.85
CA PRO A 164 -1.29 -28.30 14.25
C PRO A 164 -0.11 -29.25 14.51
N ALA A 165 0.86 -28.82 15.30
CA ALA A 165 1.86 -29.74 15.83
C ALA A 165 1.14 -30.83 16.65
N LYS A 166 1.52 -32.10 16.42
CA LYS A 166 0.98 -33.24 17.17
C LYS A 166 1.47 -33.18 18.60
#